data_b5890574dc3cb65e0801f0132b3fa94d
#
_entry.id   b5890574dc3cb65e0801f0132b3fa94d
#
_cell.length_a   1.000
_cell.length_b   1.000
_cell.length_c   1.000
_cell.angle_alpha   90.00
_cell.angle_beta   90.00
_cell.angle_gamma   90.00
#
_symmetry.space_group_name_H-M   'P 1'
#
loop_
_entity.id
_entity.type
_entity.pdbx_description
1 polymer ?
#
loop_
_entity_poly.entity_id
_entity_poly.type
_entity_poly.pdbx_seq_one_letter_code
_entity_poly.pdbx_strand_id
1 'polypeptide(L)'
;EDHPWDVDAVAGPGPTRETGGLWGGLIMLGSAYIAHTDSNGVNIGNNIIEGFLPATAVDNDGDGRDDILEYGFDETFARDDADNSGVVRYVSIRHGGYEVGDGNEINGLTLGGVGTGTVIEHVEVVSNQDDGIEFFGGTVNTSYISMMFNQDDSFDIDEGHTGTHQFWFAVQNPNSADNGGEWDGVTGGSKSSTDASVTRSAPQIYNATFVGAGPGITGSDKGNNAFLLDDYFAANVQNSVFHDFAEAFVEVKSDGEGGFSASNNTIGAFGDYDGANNGSVLDAPVEFVVSNPFFSATGTPINGHTNAGTDPGFSAYTRDGSGYLTSIDPRPATDSSPRTDDVSAGAPAAAAYRGAFGDTNWLLGWTWADAQGLVADALVPATDVDVIASQTAFDAFYGVNVLTGSTTWTSDKIYILTDRIYVKEDQVLTIEPGTKVYGTFDDNGTAGNFSDDKVGAVIVARGGQLVADGTLEAPIVFDAIQSLEAVRGEDHPWDVDAVAGPAPTRETGGLWGGLIVLGRACIA
;
A
#
# COMPACT_ATOMS: atom_id res chain seq x y z
N GLU A 1 -0.36 -37.30 -2.66
CA GLU A 1 -0.97 -36.26 -1.81
C GLU A 1 -1.10 -35.04 -2.71
N ASP A 2 -2.36 -34.61 -2.96
CA ASP A 2 -2.64 -33.44 -3.78
C ASP A 2 -2.08 -32.20 -3.05
N HIS A 3 -1.22 -31.45 -3.70
CA HIS A 3 -0.72 -30.20 -3.15
C HIS A 3 -1.75 -29.10 -3.38
N PRO A 4 -1.94 -28.14 -2.45
CA PRO A 4 -2.96 -27.10 -2.55
C PRO A 4 -2.89 -26.24 -3.82
N TRP A 5 -1.76 -26.22 -4.52
CA TRP A 5 -1.58 -25.55 -5.81
C TRP A 5 -1.57 -26.49 -7.03
N ASP A 6 -1.90 -27.75 -6.84
CA ASP A 6 -2.00 -28.73 -7.91
C ASP A 6 -3.38 -28.60 -8.57
N VAL A 7 -3.57 -27.53 -9.30
CA VAL A 7 -4.75 -27.31 -10.11
C VAL A 7 -4.38 -27.43 -11.57
N ASP A 8 -5.17 -28.17 -12.31
CA ASP A 8 -5.21 -28.13 -13.77
C ASP A 8 -5.60 -26.73 -14.25
N ALA A 9 -4.78 -25.74 -14.00
CA ALA A 9 -5.00 -24.42 -14.50
C ALA A 9 -4.78 -24.44 -16.00
N VAL A 10 -5.86 -24.36 -16.71
CA VAL A 10 -5.82 -23.79 -18.06
C VAL A 10 -5.23 -22.39 -17.88
N ALA A 11 -4.04 -22.15 -18.43
CA ALA A 11 -3.39 -20.85 -18.39
C ALA A 11 -4.41 -19.76 -18.70
N GLY A 12 -4.92 -19.13 -17.64
CA GLY A 12 -5.79 -17.96 -17.74
C GLY A 12 -4.92 -16.74 -18.06
N PRO A 13 -5.50 -15.65 -18.49
CA PRO A 13 -4.79 -14.39 -18.49
C PRO A 13 -4.27 -14.14 -17.05
N GLY A 14 -2.99 -13.80 -16.91
CA GLY A 14 -2.41 -13.43 -15.61
C GLY A 14 -3.16 -12.26 -14.98
N PRO A 15 -2.91 -11.96 -13.69
CA PRO A 15 -3.52 -10.84 -13.00
C PRO A 15 -3.32 -9.54 -13.76
N THR A 16 -4.32 -8.68 -13.70
CA THR A 16 -4.33 -7.38 -14.36
C THR A 16 -4.39 -6.28 -13.31
N ARG A 17 -4.36 -5.04 -13.70
CA ARG A 17 -4.59 -3.88 -12.83
C ARG A 17 -5.96 -3.87 -12.12
N GLU A 18 -6.86 -4.79 -12.46
CA GLU A 18 -8.17 -4.97 -11.81
C GLU A 18 -8.19 -6.14 -10.82
N THR A 19 -7.08 -6.81 -10.64
CA THR A 19 -7.05 -8.06 -9.91
C THR A 19 -6.32 -7.86 -8.59
N GLY A 20 -7.06 -7.73 -7.50
CA GLY A 20 -6.58 -7.76 -6.11
C GLY A 20 -7.04 -9.04 -5.40
N GLY A 21 -6.73 -9.16 -4.10
CA GLY A 21 -7.24 -10.21 -3.23
C GLY A 21 -6.70 -11.61 -3.48
N LEU A 22 -5.55 -11.75 -4.14
CA LEU A 22 -5.02 -13.06 -4.52
C LEU A 22 -4.07 -13.69 -3.48
N TRP A 23 -3.69 -12.94 -2.50
CA TRP A 23 -2.88 -13.31 -1.33
C TRP A 23 -2.98 -12.19 -0.28
N GLY A 24 -2.38 -12.35 0.89
CA GLY A 24 -2.38 -11.30 1.90
C GLY A 24 -1.54 -10.09 1.48
N GLY A 25 -0.51 -9.82 2.24
CA GLY A 25 0.35 -8.67 2.05
C GLY A 25 1.62 -8.80 2.90
N LEU A 26 2.29 -7.66 3.09
CA LEU A 26 3.44 -7.52 3.97
C LEU A 26 3.03 -6.67 5.19
N ILE A 27 3.15 -7.23 6.38
CA ILE A 27 2.77 -6.61 7.64
C ILE A 27 4.00 -6.45 8.52
N MET A 28 4.24 -5.25 9.05
CA MET A 28 5.34 -4.96 9.98
C MET A 28 4.78 -4.30 11.24
N LEU A 29 5.07 -4.88 12.38
CA LEU A 29 4.56 -4.47 13.69
C LEU A 29 5.73 -4.04 14.57
N GLY A 30 5.69 -2.81 15.05
CA GLY A 30 6.72 -2.19 15.89
C GLY A 30 6.15 -1.73 17.23
N SER A 31 7.00 -1.10 18.04
CA SER A 31 6.68 -0.64 19.39
C SER A 31 6.65 0.90 19.53
N ALA A 32 6.58 1.64 18.43
CA ALA A 32 6.44 3.08 18.46
C ALA A 32 5.05 3.52 18.94
N TYR A 33 4.89 4.82 19.10
CA TYR A 33 3.64 5.42 19.58
C TYR A 33 2.45 5.10 18.66
N ILE A 34 1.33 4.72 19.29
CA ILE A 34 0.01 4.69 18.65
C ILE A 34 -1.03 5.39 19.52
N ALA A 35 -2.04 5.97 18.90
CA ALA A 35 -3.16 6.66 19.57
C ALA A 35 -4.41 5.78 19.51
N HIS A 36 -4.43 4.73 20.32
CA HIS A 36 -5.61 3.89 20.51
C HIS A 36 -6.22 4.15 21.89
N THR A 37 -7.49 4.58 21.95
CA THR A 37 -8.11 5.04 23.20
C THR A 37 -9.13 4.06 23.75
N ASP A 38 -9.24 3.97 25.08
CA ASP A 38 -10.35 3.31 25.76
C ASP A 38 -11.64 4.16 25.73
N SER A 39 -12.73 3.62 26.25
CA SER A 39 -14.02 4.32 26.33
C SER A 39 -14.00 5.60 27.20
N ASN A 40 -12.96 5.83 27.98
CA ASN A 40 -12.76 7.04 28.77
C ASN A 40 -11.85 8.05 28.06
N GLY A 41 -11.33 7.71 26.89
CA GLY A 41 -10.41 8.53 26.10
C GLY A 41 -8.96 8.48 26.60
N VAL A 42 -8.60 7.47 27.39
CA VAL A 42 -7.21 7.25 27.81
C VAL A 42 -6.49 6.41 26.75
N ASN A 43 -5.30 6.84 26.35
CA ASN A 43 -4.50 6.07 25.42
C ASN A 43 -4.04 4.76 26.06
N ILE A 44 -4.38 3.63 25.43
CA ILE A 44 -3.95 2.30 25.87
C ILE A 44 -2.62 1.86 25.24
N GLY A 45 -2.21 2.49 24.14
CA GLY A 45 -0.86 2.38 23.57
C GLY A 45 -0.59 1.17 22.71
N ASN A 46 -1.44 0.15 22.73
CA ASN A 46 -1.32 -1.05 21.89
C ASN A 46 -2.66 -1.41 21.24
N ASN A 47 -2.58 -2.13 20.14
CA ASN A 47 -3.72 -2.72 19.46
C ASN A 47 -3.31 -4.02 18.77
N ILE A 48 -4.29 -4.80 18.29
CA ILE A 48 -4.08 -5.97 17.43
C ILE A 48 -4.29 -5.53 15.98
N ILE A 49 -3.40 -5.96 15.11
CA ILE A 49 -3.57 -5.71 13.68
C ILE A 49 -4.82 -6.43 13.17
N GLU A 50 -5.58 -5.74 12.38
CA GLU A 50 -6.79 -6.27 11.78
C GLU A 50 -6.53 -7.43 10.83
N GLY A 51 -7.59 -8.16 10.51
CA GLY A 51 -7.59 -9.16 9.48
C GLY A 51 -7.21 -10.55 9.93
N PHE A 52 -6.39 -10.76 10.92
CA PHE A 52 -5.99 -12.11 11.32
C PHE A 52 -6.64 -12.59 12.61
N LEU A 53 -7.37 -13.72 12.53
CA LEU A 53 -7.71 -14.47 13.73
C LEU A 53 -6.42 -15.10 14.31
N PRO A 54 -6.24 -15.08 15.63
CA PRO A 54 -5.06 -15.64 16.26
C PRO A 54 -4.96 -17.15 15.95
N ALA A 55 -4.02 -17.50 15.08
CA ALA A 55 -3.76 -18.91 14.72
C ALA A 55 -3.02 -19.68 15.82
N THR A 56 -2.36 -18.94 16.71
CA THR A 56 -1.68 -19.48 17.90
C THR A 56 -1.80 -18.42 18.98
N ALA A 57 -2.83 -18.46 19.79
CA ALA A 57 -2.98 -17.52 20.90
C ALA A 57 -1.75 -17.62 21.84
N VAL A 58 -0.77 -16.78 21.59
CA VAL A 58 0.41 -16.60 22.46
C VAL A 58 0.15 -15.33 23.24
N ASP A 59 -0.50 -15.47 24.36
CA ASP A 59 -0.80 -14.40 25.31
C ASP A 59 0.18 -14.56 26.50
N ASN A 60 1.31 -13.87 26.42
CA ASN A 60 2.34 -13.96 27.47
C ASN A 60 2.12 -12.93 28.60
N ASP A 61 1.45 -11.84 28.32
CA ASP A 61 1.21 -10.78 29.30
C ASP A 61 -0.16 -10.96 30.01
N GLY A 62 -1.05 -11.79 29.46
CA GLY A 62 -2.32 -12.18 30.08
C GLY A 62 -3.45 -11.17 29.83
N ASP A 63 -3.36 -10.33 28.83
CA ASP A 63 -4.37 -9.35 28.46
C ASP A 63 -5.48 -9.94 27.57
N GLY A 64 -5.30 -11.17 27.08
CA GLY A 64 -6.26 -11.93 26.27
C GLY A 64 -6.09 -11.75 24.76
N ARG A 65 -5.01 -11.14 24.32
CA ARG A 65 -4.68 -10.90 22.90
C ARG A 65 -3.54 -11.83 22.45
N ASP A 66 -3.28 -11.88 21.15
CA ASP A 66 -2.14 -12.63 20.59
C ASP A 66 -0.93 -11.70 20.39
N ASP A 67 0.07 -11.78 21.26
CA ASP A 67 1.29 -10.98 21.25
C ASP A 67 1.99 -10.89 19.88
N ILE A 68 1.76 -11.89 19.00
CA ILE A 68 2.38 -11.91 17.66
C ILE A 68 1.73 -10.92 16.70
N LEU A 69 0.45 -10.60 16.93
CA LEU A 69 -0.34 -9.71 16.10
C LEU A 69 -0.50 -8.32 16.71
N GLU A 70 0.04 -8.10 17.90
CA GLU A 70 0.01 -6.80 18.54
C GLU A 70 1.06 -5.83 18.00
N TYR A 71 0.71 -4.56 18.01
CA TYR A 71 1.62 -3.44 17.71
C TYR A 71 1.43 -2.30 18.71
N GLY A 72 2.36 -1.33 18.68
CA GLY A 72 2.43 -0.28 19.68
C GLY A 72 3.17 -0.74 20.94
N PHE A 73 2.91 -0.10 22.07
CA PHE A 73 3.66 -0.27 23.31
C PHE A 73 2.76 -0.68 24.49
N ASP A 74 3.29 -1.52 25.36
CA ASP A 74 2.63 -2.06 26.55
C ASP A 74 3.63 -2.31 27.69
N GLU A 75 3.28 -3.19 28.65
CA GLU A 75 4.16 -3.59 29.76
C GLU A 75 5.33 -4.47 29.28
N THR A 76 5.17 -5.19 28.20
CA THR A 76 6.16 -6.11 27.62
C THR A 76 7.08 -5.38 26.65
N PHE A 77 6.51 -4.56 25.77
CA PHE A 77 7.24 -3.73 24.81
C PHE A 77 7.11 -2.26 25.19
N ALA A 78 8.16 -1.69 25.76
CA ALA A 78 8.20 -0.27 26.06
C ALA A 78 8.12 0.56 24.77
N ARG A 79 7.43 1.71 24.82
CA ARG A 79 7.39 2.66 23.70
C ARG A 79 8.79 2.98 23.18
N ASP A 80 9.02 2.74 21.90
CA ASP A 80 10.24 3.13 21.20
C ASP A 80 9.90 3.80 19.87
N ASP A 81 9.84 5.13 19.84
CA ASP A 81 9.61 5.88 18.60
C ASP A 81 10.75 5.75 17.58
N ALA A 82 11.86 5.12 17.95
CA ALA A 82 12.96 4.76 17.07
C ALA A 82 13.03 3.24 16.78
N ASP A 83 11.94 2.53 17.03
CA ASP A 83 11.81 1.12 16.70
C ASP A 83 12.33 0.81 15.30
N ASN A 84 12.99 -0.33 15.17
CA ASN A 84 13.61 -0.78 13.93
C ASN A 84 13.08 -2.16 13.53
N SER A 85 12.02 -2.16 12.74
CA SER A 85 11.46 -3.38 12.16
C SER A 85 12.18 -3.83 10.88
N GLY A 86 13.24 -3.13 10.45
CA GLY A 86 14.13 -3.55 9.37
C GLY A 86 14.24 -2.57 8.20
N VAL A 87 14.42 -3.13 7.00
CA VAL A 87 14.61 -2.39 5.74
C VAL A 87 13.71 -2.99 4.66
N VAL A 88 12.91 -2.15 4.01
CA VAL A 88 12.15 -2.49 2.81
C VAL A 88 12.54 -1.49 1.72
N ARG A 89 13.33 -1.92 0.75
CA ARG A 89 13.83 -1.06 -0.33
C ARG A 89 13.84 -1.79 -1.66
N TYR A 90 13.43 -1.07 -2.73
CA TYR A 90 13.22 -1.65 -4.05
C TYR A 90 12.38 -2.93 -4.01
N VAL A 91 11.22 -2.82 -3.38
CA VAL A 91 10.27 -3.91 -3.19
C VAL A 91 8.98 -3.59 -3.93
N SER A 92 8.51 -4.54 -4.72
CA SER A 92 7.23 -4.47 -5.43
C SER A 92 6.27 -5.50 -4.84
N ILE A 93 5.10 -5.04 -4.38
CA ILE A 93 4.03 -5.84 -3.76
C ILE A 93 2.81 -5.76 -4.68
N ARG A 94 2.27 -6.89 -5.12
CA ARG A 94 1.28 -6.93 -6.19
C ARG A 94 0.14 -7.87 -5.89
N HIS A 95 -1.07 -7.44 -6.25
CA HIS A 95 -2.28 -8.27 -6.26
C HIS A 95 -2.64 -8.88 -4.90
N GLY A 96 -2.20 -8.24 -3.80
CA GLY A 96 -2.55 -8.59 -2.43
C GLY A 96 -3.95 -8.16 -2.03
N GLY A 97 -4.20 -8.14 -0.71
CA GLY A 97 -5.43 -7.59 -0.16
C GLY A 97 -6.53 -8.61 0.05
N TYR A 98 -6.19 -9.89 0.32
CA TYR A 98 -7.23 -10.90 0.57
C TYR A 98 -8.05 -10.57 1.80
N GLU A 99 -9.37 -10.65 1.66
CA GLU A 99 -10.32 -10.48 2.76
C GLU A 99 -10.23 -11.66 3.74
N VAL A 100 -9.82 -11.40 4.97
CA VAL A 100 -9.62 -12.41 6.03
C VAL A 100 -10.72 -12.40 7.09
N GLY A 101 -11.71 -11.54 6.93
CA GLY A 101 -12.89 -11.39 7.78
C GLY A 101 -13.94 -10.53 7.07
N ASP A 102 -15.19 -10.54 7.51
CA ASP A 102 -16.28 -9.76 6.91
C ASP A 102 -15.96 -8.24 7.02
N GLY A 103 -15.48 -7.65 5.92
CA GLY A 103 -15.01 -6.26 5.86
C GLY A 103 -13.65 -6.04 6.54
N ASN A 104 -12.79 -7.06 6.56
CA ASN A 104 -11.40 -6.94 6.99
C ASN A 104 -10.50 -7.55 5.91
N GLU A 105 -9.93 -6.71 5.13
CA GLU A 105 -8.94 -7.02 4.11
C GLU A 105 -7.52 -6.80 4.67
N ILE A 106 -6.54 -7.21 3.90
CA ILE A 106 -5.13 -6.97 4.22
C ILE A 106 -4.59 -5.90 3.27
N ASN A 107 -3.96 -4.88 3.83
CA ASN A 107 -3.28 -3.86 3.03
C ASN A 107 -2.08 -4.42 2.28
N GLY A 108 -1.68 -3.78 1.20
CA GLY A 108 -0.47 -4.18 0.48
C GLY A 108 0.78 -4.12 1.38
N LEU A 109 0.95 -3.01 2.07
CA LEU A 109 1.95 -2.84 3.12
C LEU A 109 1.29 -2.24 4.37
N THR A 110 1.20 -3.02 5.44
CA THR A 110 0.65 -2.61 6.73
C THR A 110 1.78 -2.27 7.71
N LEU A 111 1.72 -1.09 8.33
CA LEU A 111 2.74 -0.58 9.25
C LEU A 111 2.11 -0.22 10.61
N GLY A 112 2.05 -1.16 11.54
CA GLY A 112 1.49 -0.97 12.89
C GLY A 112 2.57 -0.54 13.89
N GLY A 113 2.52 0.68 14.42
CA GLY A 113 3.46 1.16 15.45
C GLY A 113 4.95 1.13 15.03
N VAL A 114 5.25 1.26 13.75
CA VAL A 114 6.64 1.19 13.25
C VAL A 114 7.37 2.50 13.49
N GLY A 115 8.61 2.42 13.97
CA GLY A 115 9.41 3.57 14.38
C GLY A 115 10.39 4.09 13.33
N THR A 116 11.00 5.25 13.64
CA THR A 116 11.95 5.95 12.74
C THR A 116 13.24 5.19 12.45
N GLY A 117 13.55 4.11 13.18
CA GLY A 117 14.69 3.24 12.88
C GLY A 117 14.49 2.35 11.66
N THR A 118 13.25 2.18 11.23
CA THR A 118 12.89 1.38 10.05
C THR A 118 13.07 2.19 8.77
N VAL A 119 13.54 1.53 7.72
CA VAL A 119 13.74 2.13 6.39
C VAL A 119 12.69 1.62 5.41
N ILE A 120 11.84 2.51 4.90
CA ILE A 120 10.85 2.23 3.85
C ILE A 120 11.12 3.18 2.68
N GLU A 121 11.70 2.67 1.61
CA GLU A 121 12.15 3.49 0.49
C GLU A 121 12.08 2.72 -0.83
N HIS A 122 11.61 3.36 -1.92
CA HIS A 122 11.40 2.71 -3.21
C HIS A 122 10.53 1.44 -3.08
N VAL A 123 9.30 1.62 -2.62
CA VAL A 123 8.30 0.57 -2.51
C VAL A 123 7.14 0.88 -3.44
N GLU A 124 6.66 -0.11 -4.17
CA GLU A 124 5.41 0.00 -4.90
C GLU A 124 4.40 -1.03 -4.39
N VAL A 125 3.13 -0.63 -4.37
CA VAL A 125 1.99 -1.53 -4.25
C VAL A 125 1.10 -1.38 -5.47
N VAL A 126 0.70 -2.50 -6.06
CA VAL A 126 -0.09 -2.52 -7.30
C VAL A 126 -1.29 -3.41 -7.15
N SER A 127 -2.47 -2.85 -7.41
CA SER A 127 -3.73 -3.61 -7.47
C SER A 127 -3.99 -4.43 -6.21
N ASN A 128 -3.77 -3.85 -5.03
CA ASN A 128 -4.25 -4.43 -3.78
C ASN A 128 -5.77 -4.36 -3.74
N GLN A 129 -6.45 -5.31 -3.10
CA GLN A 129 -7.92 -5.27 -2.99
C GLN A 129 -8.37 -4.23 -1.97
N ASP A 130 -7.58 -4.02 -0.97
CA ASP A 130 -7.69 -2.99 0.05
C ASP A 130 -6.69 -1.87 -0.22
N ASP A 131 -6.21 -1.18 0.81
CA ASP A 131 -5.29 -0.06 0.66
C ASP A 131 -3.94 -0.43 0.07
N GLY A 132 -3.30 0.56 -0.48
CA GLY A 132 -1.92 0.43 -0.91
C GLY A 132 -0.98 0.29 0.28
N ILE A 133 -0.98 1.28 1.16
CA ILE A 133 -0.24 1.28 2.42
C ILE A 133 -1.11 1.89 3.51
N GLU A 134 -1.13 1.24 4.68
CA GLU A 134 -1.79 1.76 5.86
C GLU A 134 -0.82 1.89 7.04
N PHE A 135 -0.94 3.03 7.75
CA PHE A 135 -0.14 3.38 8.91
C PHE A 135 -1.02 3.39 10.16
N PHE A 136 -0.99 2.34 10.93
CA PHE A 136 -1.58 2.30 12.27
C PHE A 136 -0.63 2.93 13.29
N GLY A 137 -0.66 4.25 13.40
CA GLY A 137 0.24 4.99 14.25
C GLY A 137 1.71 4.94 13.83
N GLY A 138 2.60 4.97 14.82
CA GLY A 138 4.04 4.94 14.56
C GLY A 138 4.65 6.27 14.12
N THR A 139 5.94 6.24 13.86
CA THR A 139 6.76 7.41 13.54
C THR A 139 7.65 7.21 12.31
N VAL A 140 7.45 6.12 11.58
CA VAL A 140 8.30 5.75 10.44
C VAL A 140 8.26 6.82 9.33
N ASN A 141 9.40 7.05 8.70
CA ASN A 141 9.51 7.91 7.55
C ASN A 141 9.56 7.08 6.26
N THR A 142 8.96 7.60 5.19
CA THR A 142 8.99 6.90 3.89
C THR A 142 9.39 7.84 2.76
N SER A 143 9.99 7.27 1.71
CA SER A 143 10.32 8.02 0.50
C SER A 143 10.27 7.17 -0.77
N TYR A 144 9.90 7.79 -1.89
CA TYR A 144 9.78 7.13 -3.19
C TYR A 144 8.79 5.97 -3.17
N ILE A 145 7.56 6.24 -2.76
CA ILE A 145 6.49 5.25 -2.64
C ILE A 145 5.52 5.40 -3.81
N SER A 146 5.20 4.28 -4.47
CA SER A 146 4.29 4.24 -5.62
C SER A 146 3.09 3.34 -5.34
N MET A 147 1.89 3.91 -5.37
CA MET A 147 0.62 3.22 -5.20
C MET A 147 -0.16 3.28 -6.50
N MET A 148 -0.44 2.13 -7.11
CA MET A 148 -1.11 2.10 -8.41
C MET A 148 -2.26 1.11 -8.45
N PHE A 149 -3.43 1.63 -8.77
CA PHE A 149 -4.63 0.82 -9.04
C PHE A 149 -5.12 0.00 -7.85
N ASN A 150 -4.83 0.40 -6.62
CA ASN A 150 -5.42 -0.21 -5.43
C ASN A 150 -6.93 0.01 -5.45
N GLN A 151 -7.67 -0.90 -4.81
CA GLN A 151 -9.13 -0.94 -4.98
C GLN A 151 -9.86 -0.19 -3.87
N ASP A 152 -9.17 0.20 -2.82
CA ASP A 152 -9.63 1.15 -1.83
C ASP A 152 -8.68 2.35 -1.83
N ASP A 153 -8.16 2.79 -0.73
CA ASP A 153 -7.32 3.97 -0.64
C ASP A 153 -5.87 3.73 -1.10
N SER A 154 -5.21 4.80 -1.55
CA SER A 154 -3.79 4.67 -1.91
C SER A 154 -2.89 4.73 -0.68
N PHE A 155 -3.21 5.62 0.27
CA PHE A 155 -2.47 5.81 1.51
C PHE A 155 -3.45 6.02 2.65
N ASP A 156 -3.58 5.08 3.54
CA ASP A 156 -4.36 5.26 4.76
C ASP A 156 -3.46 5.58 5.96
N ILE A 157 -3.94 6.45 6.84
CA ILE A 157 -3.21 6.90 8.02
C ILE A 157 -4.14 6.99 9.23
N ASP A 158 -3.87 6.17 10.23
CA ASP A 158 -4.65 6.12 11.46
C ASP A 158 -3.76 6.18 12.72
N GLU A 159 -4.38 6.12 13.87
CA GLU A 159 -3.80 5.86 15.19
C GLU A 159 -2.63 6.74 15.60
N GLY A 160 -2.63 8.01 15.22
CA GLY A 160 -1.64 8.96 15.74
C GLY A 160 -0.29 8.91 15.00
N HIS A 161 -0.28 8.55 13.75
CA HIS A 161 0.93 8.54 12.93
C HIS A 161 1.56 9.93 12.79
N THR A 162 2.89 10.02 12.94
CA THR A 162 3.62 11.30 12.90
C THR A 162 4.86 11.29 12.00
N GLY A 163 4.95 10.36 11.06
CA GLY A 163 6.08 10.24 10.14
C GLY A 163 6.27 11.44 9.20
N THR A 164 7.43 11.48 8.57
CA THR A 164 7.74 12.44 7.51
C THR A 164 7.90 11.70 6.19
N HIS A 165 7.16 12.12 5.19
CA HIS A 165 7.05 11.43 3.91
C HIS A 165 7.44 12.35 2.76
N GLN A 166 8.15 11.79 1.76
CA GLN A 166 8.51 12.55 0.57
C GLN A 166 8.52 11.67 -0.67
N PHE A 167 8.09 12.24 -1.81
CA PHE A 167 8.02 11.56 -3.11
C PHE A 167 7.03 10.38 -3.11
N TRP A 168 5.83 10.61 -2.59
CA TRP A 168 4.71 9.71 -2.75
C TRP A 168 4.06 9.89 -4.12
N PHE A 169 3.76 8.80 -4.79
CA PHE A 169 3.09 8.78 -6.07
C PHE A 169 1.89 7.83 -6.03
N ALA A 170 0.73 8.32 -6.43
CA ALA A 170 -0.48 7.50 -6.55
C ALA A 170 -1.15 7.68 -7.90
N VAL A 171 -1.70 6.59 -8.43
CA VAL A 171 -2.65 6.58 -9.55
C VAL A 171 -3.81 5.67 -9.18
N GLN A 172 -4.99 6.26 -9.03
CA GLN A 172 -6.17 5.52 -8.62
C GLN A 172 -6.75 4.62 -9.72
N ASN A 173 -7.42 3.56 -9.29
CA ASN A 173 -8.19 2.68 -10.14
C ASN A 173 -9.55 3.35 -10.48
N PRO A 174 -9.91 3.54 -11.76
CA PRO A 174 -11.17 4.21 -12.12
C PRO A 174 -12.43 3.37 -11.82
N ASN A 175 -12.29 2.12 -11.42
CA ASN A 175 -13.44 1.24 -11.18
C ASN A 175 -13.71 0.97 -9.70
N SER A 176 -12.71 1.06 -8.84
CA SER A 176 -12.83 0.57 -7.47
C SER A 176 -12.07 1.37 -6.41
N ALA A 177 -11.19 2.29 -6.76
CA ALA A 177 -10.49 3.10 -5.76
C ALA A 177 -11.45 4.04 -5.01
N ASP A 178 -11.24 4.26 -3.72
CA ASP A 178 -11.97 5.27 -2.95
C ASP A 178 -11.17 6.59 -2.91
N ASN A 179 -10.30 6.85 -1.97
CA ASN A 179 -9.60 8.13 -1.91
C ASN A 179 -8.11 8.02 -2.30
N GLY A 180 -7.45 9.15 -2.52
CA GLY A 180 -6.00 9.22 -2.55
C GLY A 180 -5.39 8.93 -1.19
N GLY A 181 -6.12 9.23 -0.12
CA GLY A 181 -5.88 8.79 1.24
C GLY A 181 -7.07 9.06 2.16
N GLU A 182 -7.42 8.10 2.99
CA GLU A 182 -8.29 8.23 4.15
C GLU A 182 -7.42 8.45 5.38
N TRP A 183 -7.69 9.53 6.15
CA TRP A 183 -6.74 9.96 7.17
C TRP A 183 -7.43 10.27 8.49
N ASP A 184 -7.19 9.43 9.46
CA ASP A 184 -7.79 9.46 10.78
C ASP A 184 -6.81 9.89 11.87
N GLY A 185 -7.30 10.64 12.82
CA GLY A 185 -6.46 11.19 13.88
C GLY A 185 -6.20 10.22 15.03
N VAL A 186 -7.19 9.41 15.38
CA VAL A 186 -7.16 8.53 16.55
C VAL A 186 -8.23 7.46 16.44
N THR A 187 -7.91 6.25 16.86
CA THR A 187 -8.86 5.12 16.91
C THR A 187 -9.24 4.73 18.32
N GLY A 188 -10.27 3.92 18.47
CA GLY A 188 -10.71 3.32 19.72
C GLY A 188 -11.98 3.92 20.33
N GLY A 189 -12.12 3.83 21.64
CA GLY A 189 -13.38 4.07 22.34
C GLY A 189 -13.76 5.53 22.51
N SER A 190 -12.85 6.48 22.37
CA SER A 190 -13.13 7.92 22.46
C SER A 190 -12.24 8.76 21.57
N LYS A 191 -12.70 8.99 20.35
CA LYS A 191 -12.02 9.80 19.33
C LYS A 191 -11.92 11.29 19.70
N SER A 192 -12.82 11.82 20.52
CA SER A 192 -12.81 13.20 21.03
C SER A 192 -11.98 13.39 22.32
N SER A 193 -11.05 12.49 22.62
CA SER A 193 -10.24 12.55 23.81
C SER A 193 -9.52 13.89 23.98
N THR A 194 -9.54 14.43 25.19
CA THR A 194 -8.76 15.59 25.62
C THR A 194 -7.55 15.19 26.44
N ASP A 195 -7.26 13.92 26.59
CA ASP A 195 -6.09 13.42 27.31
C ASP A 195 -4.81 13.89 26.63
N ALA A 196 -3.90 14.46 27.38
CA ALA A 196 -2.63 14.98 26.86
C ALA A 196 -1.67 13.89 26.41
N SER A 197 -1.93 12.63 26.74
CA SER A 197 -1.17 11.48 26.24
C SER A 197 -1.58 11.06 24.83
N VAL A 198 -2.74 11.51 24.34
CA VAL A 198 -3.23 11.21 23.00
C VAL A 198 -2.65 12.23 22.02
N THR A 199 -1.71 11.77 21.20
CA THR A 199 -1.19 12.54 20.07
C THR A 199 -1.84 12.01 18.81
N ARG A 200 -2.63 12.82 18.15
CA ARG A 200 -3.32 12.46 16.89
C ARG A 200 -2.37 12.41 15.72
N SER A 201 -2.78 11.74 14.66
CA SER A 201 -2.03 11.71 13.42
C SER A 201 -1.73 13.12 12.92
N ALA A 202 -0.47 13.36 12.61
CA ALA A 202 0.03 14.65 12.15
C ALA A 202 1.27 14.49 11.26
N PRO A 203 1.22 13.69 10.18
CA PRO A 203 2.36 13.48 9.32
C PRO A 203 2.78 14.76 8.58
N GLN A 204 4.03 14.76 8.13
CA GLN A 204 4.58 15.79 7.26
C GLN A 204 4.77 15.21 5.87
N ILE A 205 4.04 15.70 4.88
CA ILE A 205 4.05 15.17 3.51
C ILE A 205 4.62 16.21 2.56
N TYR A 206 5.66 15.85 1.85
CA TYR A 206 6.35 16.72 0.89
C TYR A 206 6.43 16.06 -0.48
N ASN A 207 6.29 16.85 -1.51
CA ASN A 207 6.53 16.42 -2.88
C ASN A 207 5.75 15.14 -3.26
N ALA A 208 4.47 15.07 -2.93
CA ALA A 208 3.58 14.01 -3.40
C ALA A 208 3.01 14.33 -4.80
N THR A 209 2.67 13.31 -5.56
CA THR A 209 1.92 13.42 -6.81
C THR A 209 0.80 12.39 -6.79
N PHE A 210 -0.44 12.83 -6.64
CA PHE A 210 -1.62 11.95 -6.68
C PHE A 210 -2.46 12.25 -7.90
N VAL A 211 -2.79 11.21 -8.63
CA VAL A 211 -3.61 11.25 -9.84
C VAL A 211 -4.85 10.41 -9.59
N GLY A 212 -5.98 11.06 -9.45
CA GLY A 212 -7.26 10.43 -9.19
C GLY A 212 -7.76 9.56 -10.35
N ALA A 213 -8.93 9.01 -10.20
CA ALA A 213 -9.57 8.13 -11.19
C ALA A 213 -10.08 8.88 -12.45
N GLY A 214 -10.18 10.18 -12.36
CA GLY A 214 -10.66 11.06 -13.45
C GLY A 214 -11.95 11.80 -13.08
N PRO A 215 -12.06 13.11 -13.36
CA PRO A 215 -13.22 13.93 -12.97
C PRO A 215 -14.52 13.56 -13.69
N GLY A 216 -14.49 12.63 -14.62
CA GLY A 216 -15.67 12.09 -15.31
C GLY A 216 -16.13 10.76 -14.76
N ILE A 217 -15.43 10.19 -13.79
CA ILE A 217 -15.81 8.95 -13.12
C ILE A 217 -16.96 9.26 -12.15
N THR A 218 -17.98 8.43 -12.17
CA THR A 218 -19.18 8.59 -11.34
C THR A 218 -19.54 7.26 -10.70
N GLY A 219 -19.98 7.28 -9.48
CA GLY A 219 -20.37 6.12 -8.71
C GLY A 219 -19.84 6.24 -7.29
N SER A 220 -20.54 5.77 -6.27
CA SER A 220 -20.01 5.69 -4.91
C SER A 220 -18.73 4.88 -4.91
N ASP A 221 -17.81 5.25 -4.06
CA ASP A 221 -16.60 4.51 -3.79
C ASP A 221 -15.72 4.33 -5.04
N LYS A 222 -15.45 5.45 -5.75
CA LYS A 222 -14.69 5.40 -7.02
C LYS A 222 -13.85 6.65 -7.26
N GLY A 223 -12.67 6.67 -6.65
CA GLY A 223 -11.70 7.71 -6.91
C GLY A 223 -12.19 9.08 -6.48
N ASN A 224 -12.84 9.14 -5.32
CA ASN A 224 -13.61 10.28 -4.86
C ASN A 224 -12.73 11.50 -4.64
N ASN A 225 -11.95 11.51 -3.56
CA ASN A 225 -11.22 12.66 -3.10
C ASN A 225 -9.70 12.44 -3.17
N ALA A 226 -8.93 13.51 -3.15
CA ALA A 226 -7.49 13.37 -2.88
C ALA A 226 -7.26 12.98 -1.42
N PHE A 227 -8.07 13.54 -0.51
CA PHE A 227 -8.02 13.24 0.92
C PHE A 227 -9.40 13.23 1.55
N LEU A 228 -9.66 12.24 2.37
CA LEU A 228 -10.72 12.21 3.35
C LEU A 228 -10.11 12.40 4.73
N LEU A 229 -10.64 13.30 5.56
CA LEU A 229 -10.12 13.60 6.89
C LEU A 229 -11.18 13.31 7.95
N ASP A 230 -10.83 12.50 8.94
CA ASP A 230 -11.73 12.20 10.05
C ASP A 230 -10.98 12.25 11.41
N ASP A 231 -11.69 12.07 12.48
CA ASP A 231 -11.20 11.86 13.84
C ASP A 231 -10.12 12.83 14.31
N TYR A 232 -10.30 14.12 13.95
CA TYR A 232 -9.38 15.21 14.31
C TYR A 232 -7.97 15.07 13.71
N PHE A 233 -7.87 14.50 12.53
CA PHE A 233 -6.59 14.38 11.81
C PHE A 233 -5.92 15.74 11.60
N ALA A 234 -4.60 15.75 11.68
CA ALA A 234 -3.76 16.89 11.34
C ALA A 234 -2.64 16.48 10.41
N ALA A 235 -2.30 17.32 9.45
CA ALA A 235 -1.17 17.10 8.57
C ALA A 235 -0.58 18.40 8.06
N ASN A 236 0.61 18.33 7.50
CA ASN A 236 1.20 19.39 6.73
C ASN A 236 1.61 18.87 5.34
N VAL A 237 0.89 19.33 4.30
CA VAL A 237 1.08 18.87 2.92
C VAL A 237 1.70 19.99 2.07
N GLN A 238 2.90 19.78 1.57
CA GLN A 238 3.65 20.82 0.88
C GLN A 238 4.28 20.36 -0.43
N ASN A 239 4.42 21.28 -1.36
CA ASN A 239 5.17 21.09 -2.62
C ASN A 239 4.65 19.91 -3.45
N SER A 240 3.36 19.66 -3.44
CA SER A 240 2.75 18.46 -4.03
C SER A 240 1.90 18.81 -5.25
N VAL A 241 1.51 17.78 -6.01
CA VAL A 241 0.61 17.88 -7.17
C VAL A 241 -0.55 16.93 -6.96
N PHE A 242 -1.79 17.44 -7.02
CA PHE A 242 -3.03 16.67 -6.90
C PHE A 242 -3.92 16.97 -8.09
N HIS A 243 -4.33 15.95 -8.80
CA HIS A 243 -5.01 16.12 -10.07
C HIS A 243 -5.97 14.97 -10.37
N ASP A 244 -7.06 15.28 -11.04
CA ASP A 244 -7.93 14.32 -11.73
C ASP A 244 -8.79 13.45 -10.80
N PHE A 245 -9.24 14.01 -9.66
CA PHE A 245 -10.15 13.33 -8.75
C PHE A 245 -11.62 13.48 -9.16
N ALA A 246 -12.43 12.46 -8.85
CA ALA A 246 -13.82 12.43 -9.27
C ALA A 246 -14.71 13.42 -8.50
N GLU A 247 -14.34 13.75 -7.26
CA GLU A 247 -15.11 14.61 -6.38
C GLU A 247 -14.28 15.79 -5.88
N ALA A 248 -14.09 15.97 -4.58
CA ALA A 248 -13.39 17.11 -4.00
C ALA A 248 -11.89 16.83 -3.85
N PHE A 249 -11.13 17.90 -3.62
CA PHE A 249 -9.73 17.74 -3.19
C PHE A 249 -9.65 17.22 -1.76
N VAL A 250 -10.46 17.75 -0.85
CA VAL A 250 -10.52 17.31 0.55
C VAL A 250 -11.97 17.18 0.97
N GLU A 251 -12.34 16.02 1.47
CA GLU A 251 -13.54 15.81 2.26
C GLU A 251 -13.20 15.81 3.75
N VAL A 252 -14.06 16.42 4.58
CA VAL A 252 -13.90 16.43 6.04
C VAL A 252 -15.15 15.84 6.67
N LYS A 253 -15.00 14.76 7.39
CA LYS A 253 -16.10 14.07 8.09
C LYS A 253 -16.53 14.80 9.38
N SER A 254 -17.50 14.24 10.07
CA SER A 254 -18.21 14.86 11.18
C SER A 254 -17.35 15.23 12.39
N ASP A 255 -16.27 14.55 12.64
CA ASP A 255 -15.34 14.81 13.75
C ASP A 255 -14.20 15.77 13.39
N GLY A 256 -14.19 16.18 12.12
CA GLY A 256 -13.41 17.32 11.65
C GLY A 256 -11.91 17.12 11.61
N GLU A 257 -11.25 18.15 11.12
CA GLU A 257 -9.79 18.22 11.07
C GLU A 257 -9.19 18.64 12.43
N GLY A 258 -8.05 18.04 12.78
CA GLY A 258 -7.27 18.40 13.97
C GLY A 258 -6.26 19.53 13.75
N GLY A 259 -6.13 20.05 12.53
CA GLY A 259 -5.16 21.09 12.19
C GLY A 259 -4.43 20.86 10.87
N PHE A 260 -5.17 20.50 9.83
CA PHE A 260 -4.62 20.31 8.48
C PHE A 260 -4.03 21.62 7.95
N SER A 261 -2.82 21.58 7.43
CA SER A 261 -2.14 22.71 6.80
C SER A 261 -1.52 22.31 5.47
N ALA A 262 -1.52 23.25 4.53
CA ALA A 262 -0.97 23.02 3.21
C ALA A 262 -0.32 24.28 2.63
N SER A 263 0.73 24.12 1.84
CA SER A 263 1.35 25.25 1.12
C SER A 263 2.08 24.81 -0.14
N ASN A 264 2.11 25.70 -1.12
CA ASN A 264 2.85 25.56 -2.37
C ASN A 264 2.53 24.26 -3.15
N ASN A 265 1.25 23.85 -3.18
CA ASN A 265 0.80 22.70 -3.96
C ASN A 265 0.23 23.17 -5.31
N THR A 266 0.27 22.31 -6.30
CA THR A 266 -0.42 22.46 -7.59
C THR A 266 -1.65 21.56 -7.57
N ILE A 267 -2.84 22.15 -7.72
CA ILE A 267 -4.13 21.50 -7.50
C ILE A 267 -5.01 21.76 -8.69
N GLY A 268 -5.66 20.73 -9.24
CA GLY A 268 -6.60 20.93 -10.34
C GLY A 268 -7.27 19.68 -10.85
N ALA A 269 -8.31 19.89 -11.68
CA ALA A 269 -9.19 18.87 -12.27
C ALA A 269 -9.87 17.98 -11.22
N PHE A 270 -10.89 18.55 -10.57
CA PHE A 270 -11.80 17.82 -9.68
C PHE A 270 -13.15 17.72 -10.35
N GLY A 271 -13.82 16.60 -10.17
CA GLY A 271 -15.21 16.40 -10.55
C GLY A 271 -16.17 17.01 -9.55
N ASP A 272 -17.40 16.61 -9.68
CA ASP A 272 -18.50 16.93 -8.78
C ASP A 272 -19.44 15.73 -8.80
N TYR A 273 -19.07 14.75 -8.01
CA TYR A 273 -19.69 13.42 -8.06
C TYR A 273 -21.18 13.47 -7.73
N ASP A 274 -21.59 14.22 -6.72
CA ASP A 274 -22.97 14.28 -6.25
C ASP A 274 -23.74 15.52 -6.74
N GLY A 275 -23.07 16.41 -7.46
CA GLY A 275 -23.66 17.69 -7.93
C GLY A 275 -23.79 18.75 -6.84
N ALA A 276 -23.29 18.50 -5.64
CA ALA A 276 -23.38 19.43 -4.53
C ALA A 276 -22.19 20.40 -4.48
N ASN A 277 -21.01 19.93 -4.79
CA ASN A 277 -19.75 20.66 -4.60
C ASN A 277 -19.24 21.36 -5.84
N ASN A 278 -19.71 20.96 -7.03
CA ASN A 278 -19.44 21.60 -8.32
C ASN A 278 -17.93 21.82 -8.56
N GLY A 279 -17.14 20.75 -8.38
CA GLY A 279 -15.69 20.80 -8.49
C GLY A 279 -15.03 21.53 -7.33
N SER A 280 -15.61 21.47 -6.15
CA SER A 280 -15.11 22.11 -4.95
C SER A 280 -13.75 21.55 -4.53
N VAL A 281 -12.91 22.41 -4.01
CA VAL A 281 -11.62 22.00 -3.45
C VAL A 281 -11.78 21.47 -2.03
N LEU A 282 -12.91 21.75 -1.42
CA LEU A 282 -13.20 21.33 -0.05
C LEU A 282 -14.68 21.01 0.06
N ASP A 283 -15.00 19.79 0.44
CA ASP A 283 -16.31 19.37 0.92
C ASP A 283 -16.27 19.16 2.43
N ALA A 284 -17.12 19.88 3.15
CA ALA A 284 -17.21 19.73 4.59
C ALA A 284 -18.46 20.40 5.16
N PRO A 285 -19.07 19.87 6.21
CA PRO A 285 -20.01 20.60 7.05
C PRO A 285 -19.33 21.87 7.60
N VAL A 286 -20.01 23.01 7.45
CA VAL A 286 -19.44 24.33 7.79
C VAL A 286 -18.94 24.43 9.24
N GLU A 287 -19.48 23.61 10.13
CA GLU A 287 -19.12 23.52 11.55
C GLU A 287 -17.76 22.91 11.83
N PHE A 288 -17.18 22.15 10.88
CA PHE A 288 -15.94 21.41 11.08
C PHE A 288 -14.72 22.03 10.39
N VAL A 289 -14.93 22.99 9.49
CA VAL A 289 -13.84 23.65 8.78
C VAL A 289 -13.58 25.04 9.37
N VAL A 290 -12.45 25.20 9.99
CA VAL A 290 -12.04 26.49 10.56
C VAL A 290 -11.55 27.45 9.47
N SER A 291 -10.89 26.94 8.44
CA SER A 291 -10.46 27.71 7.26
C SER A 291 -10.05 26.77 6.13
N ASN A 292 -10.45 27.10 4.90
CA ASN A 292 -9.93 26.40 3.72
C ASN A 292 -8.43 26.75 3.56
N PRO A 293 -7.51 25.79 3.65
CA PRO A 293 -6.08 26.06 3.56
C PRO A 293 -5.59 26.31 2.12
N PHE A 294 -6.42 26.08 1.10
CA PHE A 294 -6.04 26.10 -0.30
C PHE A 294 -6.51 27.32 -1.05
N PHE A 295 -7.75 27.76 -0.82
CA PHE A 295 -8.39 28.85 -1.55
C PHE A 295 -9.10 29.81 -0.59
N SER A 296 -9.05 31.08 -0.96
CA SER A 296 -9.86 32.12 -0.29
C SER A 296 -11.35 31.90 -0.56
N ALA A 297 -12.20 32.56 0.21
CA ALA A 297 -13.65 32.56 0.01
C ALA A 297 -14.09 33.03 -1.43
N THR A 298 -13.21 33.60 -2.21
CA THR A 298 -13.44 34.02 -3.60
C THR A 298 -12.82 33.06 -4.62
N GLY A 299 -12.35 31.87 -4.20
CA GLY A 299 -11.74 30.89 -5.09
C GLY A 299 -10.32 31.23 -5.56
N THR A 300 -9.66 32.20 -4.94
CA THR A 300 -8.28 32.53 -5.29
C THR A 300 -7.31 31.67 -4.48
N PRO A 301 -6.35 30.99 -5.12
CA PRO A 301 -5.33 30.22 -4.41
C PRO A 301 -4.62 31.07 -3.32
N ILE A 302 -4.41 30.48 -2.16
CA ILE A 302 -3.69 31.07 -1.03
C ILE A 302 -2.51 30.18 -0.63
N ASN A 303 -1.68 30.62 0.31
CA ASN A 303 -0.55 29.84 0.81
C ASN A 303 0.41 29.34 -0.29
N GLY A 304 0.51 30.07 -1.40
CA GLY A 304 1.38 29.70 -2.52
C GLY A 304 0.84 28.58 -3.43
N HIS A 305 -0.40 28.16 -3.25
CA HIS A 305 -1.01 27.16 -4.14
C HIS A 305 -1.23 27.69 -5.55
N THR A 306 -1.24 26.79 -6.51
CA THR A 306 -1.56 27.06 -7.92
C THR A 306 -2.73 26.20 -8.35
N ASN A 307 -3.74 26.81 -8.98
CA ASN A 307 -4.81 26.08 -9.66
C ASN A 307 -4.34 25.71 -11.07
N ALA A 308 -4.11 24.43 -11.30
CA ALA A 308 -3.66 23.89 -12.58
C ALA A 308 -4.81 23.73 -13.61
N GLY A 309 -6.06 23.87 -13.17
CA GLY A 309 -7.21 23.57 -14.04
C GLY A 309 -7.20 22.11 -14.51
N THR A 310 -7.23 21.89 -15.82
CA THR A 310 -7.24 20.55 -16.43
C THR A 310 -5.87 20.04 -16.87
N ASP A 311 -4.80 20.78 -16.62
CA ASP A 311 -3.43 20.37 -16.98
C ASP A 311 -2.58 20.22 -15.72
N PRO A 312 -2.20 18.99 -15.33
CA PRO A 312 -1.35 18.78 -14.17
C PRO A 312 0.09 19.30 -14.34
N GLY A 313 0.46 19.66 -15.55
CA GLY A 313 1.81 20.09 -15.90
C GLY A 313 2.81 18.95 -16.02
N PHE A 314 2.34 17.72 -16.25
CA PHE A 314 3.20 16.57 -16.53
C PHE A 314 3.76 16.62 -17.95
N SER A 315 4.89 15.94 -18.18
CA SER A 315 5.49 15.86 -19.52
C SER A 315 4.63 15.03 -20.49
N ALA A 316 3.93 14.01 -19.99
CA ALA A 316 2.91 13.27 -20.72
C ALA A 316 1.89 12.63 -19.78
N TYR A 317 0.64 12.54 -20.26
CA TYR A 317 -0.45 11.96 -19.49
C TYR A 317 -1.60 11.61 -20.43
N THR A 318 -2.01 10.33 -20.44
CA THR A 318 -3.13 9.86 -21.28
C THR A 318 -3.94 8.79 -20.59
N ARG A 319 -5.27 8.85 -20.81
CA ARG A 319 -6.24 7.83 -20.40
C ARG A 319 -6.95 7.23 -21.60
N ASP A 320 -7.47 6.01 -21.46
CA ASP A 320 -8.38 5.42 -22.43
C ASP A 320 -9.83 5.89 -22.22
N GLY A 321 -10.74 5.38 -23.05
CA GLY A 321 -12.16 5.75 -22.99
C GLY A 321 -12.91 5.24 -21.76
N SER A 322 -12.28 4.40 -20.94
CA SER A 322 -12.81 3.85 -19.68
C SER A 322 -12.18 4.53 -18.45
N GLY A 323 -11.35 5.53 -18.65
CA GLY A 323 -10.69 6.26 -17.57
C GLY A 323 -9.35 5.69 -17.14
N TYR A 324 -8.92 4.54 -17.66
CA TYR A 324 -7.65 3.98 -17.26
C TYR A 324 -6.46 4.74 -17.80
N LEU A 325 -5.48 4.95 -16.96
CA LEU A 325 -4.18 5.45 -17.36
C LEU A 325 -3.54 4.51 -18.39
N THR A 326 -3.16 5.06 -19.54
CA THR A 326 -2.50 4.32 -20.62
C THR A 326 -1.05 4.73 -20.81
N SER A 327 -0.69 5.93 -20.39
CA SER A 327 0.70 6.38 -20.35
C SER A 327 0.83 7.58 -19.41
N ILE A 328 1.94 7.63 -18.68
CA ILE A 328 2.30 8.77 -17.86
C ILE A 328 3.82 9.03 -17.92
N ASP A 329 4.18 10.29 -18.09
CA ASP A 329 5.46 10.85 -17.68
C ASP A 329 5.19 11.89 -16.60
N PRO A 330 5.29 11.51 -15.33
CA PRO A 330 4.89 12.39 -14.22
C PRO A 330 5.94 13.48 -13.93
N ARG A 331 7.07 13.49 -14.66
CA ARG A 331 8.05 14.57 -14.56
C ARG A 331 7.41 15.89 -14.98
N PRO A 332 7.62 16.99 -14.27
CA PRO A 332 7.03 18.27 -14.63
C PRO A 332 7.58 18.77 -15.97
N ALA A 333 6.69 19.21 -16.86
CA ALA A 333 7.06 19.83 -18.12
C ALA A 333 7.87 21.11 -17.88
N THR A 334 8.68 21.52 -18.86
CA THR A 334 9.71 22.58 -18.70
C THR A 334 9.16 23.89 -18.17
N ASP A 335 7.99 24.32 -18.65
CA ASP A 335 7.37 25.59 -18.28
C ASP A 335 6.11 25.42 -17.42
N SER A 336 5.92 24.24 -16.83
CA SER A 336 4.75 23.94 -16.01
C SER A 336 4.85 24.50 -14.59
N SER A 337 3.70 24.71 -13.94
CA SER A 337 3.59 25.16 -12.55
C SER A 337 4.38 24.28 -11.57
N PRO A 338 4.32 22.94 -11.62
CA PRO A 338 5.14 22.11 -10.73
C PRO A 338 6.64 22.37 -10.80
N ARG A 339 7.15 22.82 -11.95
CA ARG A 339 8.57 23.10 -12.14
C ARG A 339 8.96 24.55 -11.81
N THR A 340 8.09 25.50 -12.05
CA THR A 340 8.44 26.93 -12.05
C THR A 340 7.98 27.69 -10.82
N ASP A 341 6.95 27.16 -10.10
CA ASP A 341 6.39 27.84 -8.95
C ASP A 341 7.25 27.62 -7.68
N ASP A 342 7.10 28.54 -6.76
CA ASP A 342 7.81 28.49 -5.48
C ASP A 342 7.53 27.21 -4.70
N VAL A 343 8.54 26.72 -4.00
CA VAL A 343 8.48 25.56 -3.09
C VAL A 343 8.77 25.98 -1.66
N SER A 344 8.12 25.29 -0.71
CA SER A 344 8.42 25.47 0.71
C SER A 344 9.76 24.82 1.07
N ALA A 345 10.46 25.40 2.03
CA ALA A 345 11.61 24.75 2.65
C ALA A 345 11.15 23.72 3.70
N GLY A 346 12.03 22.80 4.08
CA GLY A 346 11.80 21.86 5.17
C GLY A 346 11.64 20.40 4.75
N ALA A 347 11.53 20.11 3.45
CA ALA A 347 11.53 18.75 2.95
C ALA A 347 12.84 18.01 3.29
N PRO A 348 12.79 16.70 3.60
CA PRO A 348 13.98 15.91 3.94
C PRO A 348 15.07 15.95 2.85
N ALA A 349 14.69 15.73 1.60
CA ALA A 349 15.58 15.93 0.45
C ALA A 349 15.24 17.24 -0.26
N ALA A 350 16.26 17.99 -0.67
CA ALA A 350 16.06 19.24 -1.39
C ALA A 350 15.46 18.97 -2.78
N ALA A 351 14.29 19.57 -3.04
CA ALA A 351 13.62 19.54 -4.33
C ALA A 351 13.21 20.96 -4.71
N ALA A 352 13.59 21.38 -5.90
CA ALA A 352 13.25 22.70 -6.44
C ALA A 352 12.03 22.62 -7.39
N TYR A 353 11.09 21.71 -7.08
CA TYR A 353 9.90 21.44 -7.86
C TYR A 353 8.79 20.93 -6.94
N ARG A 354 7.56 20.99 -7.41
CA ARG A 354 6.39 20.38 -6.77
C ARG A 354 6.14 18.99 -7.35
N GLY A 355 5.59 18.09 -6.54
CA GLY A 355 5.31 16.72 -6.93
C GLY A 355 6.47 15.75 -6.65
N ALA A 356 6.22 14.47 -6.91
CA ALA A 356 7.15 13.38 -6.60
C ALA A 356 8.31 13.24 -7.59
N PHE A 357 8.30 13.98 -8.71
CA PHE A 357 9.25 13.81 -9.80
C PHE A 357 9.93 15.13 -10.18
N GLY A 358 11.24 15.06 -10.34
CA GLY A 358 12.04 16.15 -10.91
C GLY A 358 12.45 15.86 -12.35
N ASP A 359 13.75 15.90 -12.63
CA ASP A 359 14.29 15.52 -13.95
C ASP A 359 14.37 13.99 -14.11
N THR A 360 14.44 13.26 -13.02
CA THR A 360 14.53 11.79 -12.99
C THR A 360 13.15 11.18 -12.79
N ASN A 361 12.83 10.19 -13.61
CA ASN A 361 11.70 9.31 -13.38
C ASN A 361 12.18 8.08 -12.62
N TRP A 362 11.96 8.07 -11.31
CA TRP A 362 12.44 7.02 -10.43
C TRP A 362 11.60 5.73 -10.48
N LEU A 363 10.51 5.72 -11.26
CA LEU A 363 9.72 4.50 -11.50
C LEU A 363 10.43 3.55 -12.49
N LEU A 364 11.38 4.04 -13.28
CA LEU A 364 12.02 3.26 -14.32
C LEU A 364 12.94 2.17 -13.76
N GLY A 365 12.89 1.01 -14.36
CA GLY A 365 13.82 -0.11 -14.15
C GLY A 365 13.40 -1.10 -13.05
N TRP A 366 12.39 -0.79 -12.21
CA TRP A 366 12.03 -1.67 -11.09
C TRP A 366 10.52 -1.81 -10.83
N THR A 367 9.69 -0.91 -11.34
CA THR A 367 8.25 -0.92 -11.07
C THR A 367 7.46 -1.77 -12.05
N TRP A 368 6.30 -2.24 -11.60
CA TRP A 368 5.32 -2.88 -12.46
C TRP A 368 4.86 -1.94 -13.58
N ALA A 369 4.65 -0.65 -13.27
CA ALA A 369 4.22 0.33 -14.26
C ALA A 369 5.21 0.50 -15.41
N ASP A 370 6.51 0.55 -15.12
CA ASP A 370 7.57 0.58 -16.14
C ASP A 370 7.50 -0.66 -17.03
N ALA A 371 7.43 -1.81 -16.44
CA ALA A 371 7.43 -3.05 -17.16
C ALA A 371 6.15 -3.31 -17.97
N GLN A 372 5.02 -2.72 -17.58
CA GLN A 372 3.79 -2.72 -18.41
C GLN A 372 3.84 -1.64 -19.51
N GLY A 373 4.89 -0.84 -19.57
CA GLY A 373 5.03 0.24 -20.56
C GLY A 373 4.07 1.42 -20.33
N LEU A 374 3.55 1.56 -19.09
CA LEU A 374 2.71 2.69 -18.71
C LEU A 374 3.53 3.96 -18.47
N VAL A 375 4.80 3.81 -18.12
CA VAL A 375 5.69 4.93 -17.86
C VAL A 375 6.44 5.30 -19.12
N ALA A 376 6.47 6.59 -19.45
CA ALA A 376 7.24 7.08 -20.61
C ALA A 376 8.74 6.80 -20.43
N ASP A 377 9.42 6.51 -21.53
CA ASP A 377 10.81 6.06 -21.56
C ASP A 377 11.04 4.69 -20.88
N ALA A 378 9.97 3.89 -20.75
CA ALA A 378 10.07 2.54 -20.22
C ALA A 378 11.28 1.79 -20.81
N LEU A 379 12.13 1.31 -19.93
CA LEU A 379 13.24 0.46 -20.33
C LEU A 379 12.64 -0.86 -20.83
N VAL A 380 12.90 -1.23 -22.08
CA VAL A 380 12.52 -2.57 -22.56
C VAL A 380 13.37 -3.56 -21.77
N PRO A 381 12.81 -4.30 -20.80
CA PRO A 381 13.62 -5.23 -20.03
C PRO A 381 14.24 -6.25 -20.96
N ALA A 382 15.46 -6.65 -20.66
CA ALA A 382 16.00 -7.88 -21.21
C ALA A 382 15.01 -9.00 -20.90
N THR A 383 14.76 -9.87 -21.84
CA THR A 383 13.71 -10.91 -21.81
C THR A 383 13.89 -11.82 -20.59
N ASP A 384 13.20 -11.54 -19.55
CA ASP A 384 13.31 -12.17 -18.24
C ASP A 384 12.62 -13.54 -18.15
N VAL A 385 11.89 -13.93 -19.18
CA VAL A 385 11.38 -15.30 -19.34
C VAL A 385 12.52 -16.32 -19.15
N ASP A 386 13.75 -15.96 -19.53
CA ASP A 386 14.91 -16.85 -19.39
C ASP A 386 15.40 -17.02 -17.95
N VAL A 387 15.24 -16.00 -17.09
CA VAL A 387 15.72 -16.07 -15.70
C VAL A 387 14.86 -17.03 -14.89
N ILE A 388 13.54 -16.95 -15.03
CA ILE A 388 12.62 -17.84 -14.30
C ILE A 388 12.58 -19.23 -14.88
N ALA A 389 12.68 -19.36 -16.20
CA ALA A 389 12.86 -20.66 -16.82
C ALA A 389 14.13 -21.37 -16.33
N SER A 390 15.12 -20.62 -15.84
CA SER A 390 16.35 -21.17 -15.27
C SER A 390 16.28 -21.46 -13.77
N GLN A 391 15.35 -20.83 -13.02
CA GLN A 391 15.16 -21.09 -11.59
C GLN A 391 14.37 -22.39 -11.40
N THR A 392 15.05 -23.45 -11.05
CA THR A 392 14.47 -24.79 -10.82
C THR A 392 14.34 -25.15 -9.35
N ALA A 393 14.76 -24.26 -8.43
CA ALA A 393 14.72 -24.50 -7.02
C ALA A 393 13.55 -23.71 -6.39
N PHE A 394 12.71 -24.41 -5.65
CA PHE A 394 11.56 -23.88 -4.93
C PHE A 394 11.69 -24.20 -3.45
N ASP A 395 11.36 -23.25 -2.58
CA ASP A 395 11.10 -23.47 -1.18
C ASP A 395 9.64 -23.06 -0.89
N ALA A 396 8.80 -24.03 -0.56
CA ALA A 396 7.41 -23.78 -0.23
C ALA A 396 7.18 -23.89 1.27
N PHE A 397 6.49 -22.91 1.83
CA PHE A 397 6.08 -22.86 3.22
C PHE A 397 4.62 -23.28 3.32
N TYR A 398 4.38 -24.45 3.89
CA TYR A 398 3.05 -25.02 4.04
C TYR A 398 2.50 -24.77 5.43
N GLY A 399 1.33 -24.15 5.49
CA GLY A 399 0.68 -23.82 6.74
C GLY A 399 1.39 -22.71 7.51
N VAL A 400 0.85 -22.35 8.66
CA VAL A 400 1.43 -21.32 9.52
C VAL A 400 2.85 -21.69 9.91
N ASN A 401 3.79 -20.83 9.55
CA ASN A 401 5.20 -21.02 9.85
C ASN A 401 5.71 -19.89 10.75
N VAL A 402 6.21 -20.29 11.90
CA VAL A 402 7.00 -19.39 12.75
C VAL A 402 8.46 -19.69 12.51
N LEU A 403 9.23 -18.72 12.05
CA LEU A 403 10.66 -18.91 11.87
C LEU A 403 11.31 -19.34 13.19
N THR A 404 12.21 -20.30 13.14
CA THR A 404 12.89 -20.84 14.33
C THR A 404 14.20 -20.12 14.65
N GLY A 405 14.54 -19.08 13.90
CA GLY A 405 15.75 -18.24 14.01
C GLY A 405 15.87 -17.34 12.80
N SER A 406 16.89 -16.51 12.78
CA SER A 406 17.19 -15.67 11.61
C SER A 406 17.43 -16.51 10.36
N THR A 407 16.81 -16.11 9.25
CA THR A 407 16.75 -16.88 8.01
C THR A 407 17.06 -15.96 6.83
N THR A 408 17.67 -16.51 5.77
CA THR A 408 17.91 -15.80 4.52
C THR A 408 17.18 -16.50 3.37
N TRP A 409 16.40 -15.74 2.64
CA TRP A 409 15.83 -16.14 1.36
C TRP A 409 16.75 -15.66 0.24
N THR A 410 17.20 -16.58 -0.58
CA THR A 410 18.23 -16.35 -1.60
C THR A 410 17.62 -16.16 -2.99
N SER A 411 18.23 -15.35 -3.81
CA SER A 411 17.71 -14.98 -5.13
C SER A 411 17.78 -16.10 -6.19
N ASP A 412 18.44 -17.21 -5.88
CA ASP A 412 18.48 -18.40 -6.73
C ASP A 412 17.23 -19.29 -6.61
N LYS A 413 16.31 -18.94 -5.69
CA LYS A 413 15.09 -19.69 -5.41
C LYS A 413 13.84 -18.82 -5.58
N ILE A 414 12.73 -19.49 -5.84
CA ILE A 414 11.38 -18.94 -5.72
C ILE A 414 10.78 -19.40 -4.40
N TYR A 415 10.17 -18.49 -3.65
CA TYR A 415 9.52 -18.78 -2.38
C TYR A 415 8.00 -18.74 -2.55
N ILE A 416 7.32 -19.76 -2.05
CA ILE A 416 5.85 -19.88 -2.12
C ILE A 416 5.28 -19.90 -0.72
N LEU A 417 4.38 -18.97 -0.43
CA LEU A 417 3.71 -18.82 0.84
C LEU A 417 2.28 -19.32 0.72
N THR A 418 1.97 -20.46 1.33
CA THR A 418 0.60 -20.99 1.33
C THR A 418 -0.19 -20.58 2.57
N ASP A 419 0.47 -19.98 3.53
CA ASP A 419 -0.09 -19.46 4.76
C ASP A 419 0.90 -18.44 5.36
N ARG A 420 0.63 -17.94 6.53
CA ARG A 420 1.37 -16.88 7.24
C ARG A 420 2.76 -17.31 7.66
N ILE A 421 3.73 -16.45 7.42
CA ILE A 421 5.11 -16.58 7.91
C ILE A 421 5.33 -15.50 8.97
N TYR A 422 5.69 -15.93 10.17
CA TYR A 422 5.97 -15.02 11.29
C TYR A 422 7.46 -14.87 11.56
N VAL A 423 7.92 -13.62 11.58
CA VAL A 423 9.27 -13.22 12.03
C VAL A 423 9.11 -12.61 13.41
N LYS A 424 9.49 -13.36 14.45
CA LYS A 424 9.29 -12.97 15.84
C LYS A 424 10.44 -12.11 16.38
N GLU A 425 10.26 -11.64 17.62
CA GLU A 425 11.31 -10.96 18.40
C GLU A 425 12.66 -11.69 18.31
N ASP A 426 13.73 -10.94 18.21
CA ASP A 426 15.10 -11.42 18.04
C ASP A 426 15.38 -12.23 16.75
N GLN A 427 14.45 -12.26 15.80
CA GLN A 427 14.65 -12.92 14.51
C GLN A 427 14.77 -11.90 13.37
N VAL A 428 15.54 -12.25 12.37
CA VAL A 428 15.70 -11.47 11.15
C VAL A 428 15.39 -12.35 9.94
N LEU A 429 14.43 -11.95 9.13
CA LEU A 429 14.27 -12.47 7.77
C LEU A 429 15.04 -11.56 6.82
N THR A 430 16.09 -12.09 6.22
CA THR A 430 16.82 -11.40 5.14
C THR A 430 16.37 -11.95 3.79
N ILE A 431 16.01 -11.06 2.87
CA ILE A 431 15.65 -11.42 1.50
C ILE A 431 16.67 -10.76 0.57
N GLU A 432 17.40 -11.58 -0.17
CA GLU A 432 18.42 -11.09 -1.10
C GLU A 432 17.80 -10.30 -2.28
N PRO A 433 18.52 -9.29 -2.82
CA PRO A 433 18.10 -8.60 -4.02
C PRO A 433 17.76 -9.57 -5.17
N GLY A 434 16.66 -9.33 -5.86
CA GLY A 434 16.19 -10.16 -6.97
C GLY A 434 15.34 -11.37 -6.58
N THR A 435 15.14 -11.63 -5.28
CA THR A 435 14.29 -12.73 -4.82
C THR A 435 12.84 -12.53 -5.23
N LYS A 436 12.17 -13.64 -5.55
CA LYS A 436 10.75 -13.69 -5.91
C LYS A 436 9.97 -14.49 -4.87
N VAL A 437 8.91 -13.90 -4.35
CA VAL A 437 8.05 -14.48 -3.31
C VAL A 437 6.61 -14.46 -3.81
N TYR A 438 5.92 -15.58 -3.73
CA TYR A 438 4.55 -15.71 -4.18
C TYR A 438 3.64 -16.18 -3.07
N GLY A 439 2.59 -15.40 -2.80
CA GLY A 439 1.54 -15.76 -1.87
C GLY A 439 0.38 -16.47 -2.57
N THR A 440 -0.31 -17.32 -1.85
CA THR A 440 -1.56 -17.97 -2.24
C THR A 440 -2.65 -17.66 -1.24
N PHE A 441 -3.88 -17.96 -1.60
CA PHE A 441 -4.95 -18.14 -0.63
C PHE A 441 -5.72 -19.43 -0.88
N ASP A 442 -6.40 -19.96 0.14
CA ASP A 442 -7.24 -21.14 0.07
C ASP A 442 -8.42 -20.94 1.04
N ASP A 443 -9.63 -20.79 0.52
CA ASP A 443 -10.85 -20.61 1.28
C ASP A 443 -11.46 -21.94 1.78
N ASN A 444 -10.72 -23.05 1.64
CA ASN A 444 -11.18 -24.41 1.95
C ASN A 444 -12.55 -24.76 1.35
N GLY A 445 -13.02 -24.02 0.33
CA GLY A 445 -14.35 -24.20 -0.26
C GLY A 445 -15.50 -23.78 0.66
N THR A 446 -15.24 -22.96 1.66
CA THR A 446 -16.19 -22.50 2.68
C THR A 446 -16.44 -21.00 2.62
N ALA A 447 -16.77 -20.49 1.46
CA ALA A 447 -16.99 -19.07 1.21
C ALA A 447 -17.77 -18.37 2.34
N GLY A 448 -17.18 -17.30 2.89
CA GLY A 448 -17.73 -16.56 4.04
C GLY A 448 -17.43 -17.17 5.42
N ASN A 449 -16.62 -18.22 5.51
CA ASN A 449 -16.05 -18.71 6.76
C ASN A 449 -14.52 -18.47 6.78
N PHE A 450 -14.10 -17.30 7.13
CA PHE A 450 -12.69 -16.88 7.12
C PHE A 450 -11.82 -17.58 8.20
N SER A 451 -12.44 -18.33 9.12
CA SER A 451 -11.70 -18.93 10.25
C SER A 451 -10.79 -20.10 9.87
N ASP A 452 -10.99 -20.70 8.72
CA ASP A 452 -10.20 -21.81 8.18
C ASP A 452 -9.44 -21.48 6.90
N ASP A 453 -9.48 -20.21 6.47
CA ASP A 453 -8.77 -19.72 5.32
C ASP A 453 -7.26 -19.71 5.55
N LYS A 454 -6.52 -20.04 4.50
CA LYS A 454 -5.07 -19.94 4.46
C LYS A 454 -4.67 -18.84 3.52
N VAL A 455 -3.92 -17.89 4.02
CA VAL A 455 -3.51 -16.71 3.28
C VAL A 455 -2.00 -16.55 3.38
N GLY A 456 -1.33 -16.59 2.25
CA GLY A 456 0.10 -16.34 2.19
C GLY A 456 0.40 -14.88 2.56
N ALA A 457 1.11 -14.67 3.65
CA ALA A 457 1.54 -13.34 4.10
C ALA A 457 2.87 -13.42 4.86
N VAL A 458 3.60 -12.32 4.93
CA VAL A 458 4.75 -12.18 5.83
C VAL A 458 4.39 -11.20 6.93
N ILE A 459 4.48 -11.63 8.17
CA ILE A 459 4.18 -10.85 9.36
C ILE A 459 5.43 -10.72 10.21
N VAL A 460 5.92 -9.50 10.35
CA VAL A 460 7.05 -9.15 11.21
C VAL A 460 6.48 -8.62 12.51
N ALA A 461 6.51 -9.46 13.54
CA ALA A 461 6.00 -9.11 14.87
C ALA A 461 6.93 -8.12 15.59
N ARG A 462 6.48 -7.49 16.65
CA ARG A 462 7.28 -6.59 17.49
C ARG A 462 8.62 -7.19 17.85
N GLY A 463 9.71 -6.43 17.68
CA GLY A 463 11.08 -6.88 17.91
C GLY A 463 11.66 -7.83 16.85
N GLY A 464 10.89 -8.26 15.88
CA GLY A 464 11.37 -8.94 14.67
C GLY A 464 11.89 -7.95 13.63
N GLN A 465 12.63 -8.41 12.63
CA GLN A 465 13.12 -7.57 11.54
C GLN A 465 12.98 -8.23 10.18
N LEU A 466 12.58 -7.44 9.18
CA LEU A 466 12.67 -7.78 7.77
C LEU A 466 13.78 -6.96 7.10
N VAL A 467 14.73 -7.62 6.49
CA VAL A 467 15.75 -6.99 5.64
C VAL A 467 15.51 -7.40 4.20
N ALA A 468 14.60 -6.71 3.53
CA ALA A 468 14.30 -6.82 2.11
C ALA A 468 14.93 -5.63 1.37
N ASP A 469 16.26 -5.64 1.29
CA ASP A 469 17.05 -4.56 0.71
C ASP A 469 17.40 -4.89 -0.75
N GLY A 470 16.43 -4.73 -1.66
CA GLY A 470 16.60 -4.89 -3.09
C GLY A 470 17.45 -3.77 -3.71
N THR A 471 17.64 -3.83 -5.01
CA THR A 471 18.32 -2.79 -5.78
C THR A 471 17.52 -2.44 -7.04
N LEU A 472 17.86 -1.33 -7.67
CA LEU A 472 17.27 -0.94 -8.96
C LEU A 472 17.40 -2.05 -10.02
N GLU A 473 18.56 -2.73 -10.07
CA GLU A 473 18.86 -3.78 -11.02
C GLU A 473 18.33 -5.15 -10.60
N ALA A 474 18.01 -5.31 -9.31
CA ALA A 474 17.54 -6.57 -8.73
C ALA A 474 16.46 -6.31 -7.66
N PRO A 475 15.26 -5.84 -8.05
CA PRO A 475 14.17 -5.61 -7.11
C PRO A 475 13.66 -6.93 -6.52
N ILE A 476 13.22 -6.86 -5.28
CA ILE A 476 12.51 -7.96 -4.63
C ILE A 476 11.03 -7.84 -5.01
N VAL A 477 10.41 -8.95 -5.38
CA VAL A 477 9.01 -8.97 -5.80
C VAL A 477 8.22 -9.93 -4.95
N PHE A 478 7.17 -9.41 -4.32
CA PHE A 478 6.08 -10.17 -3.73
C PHE A 478 4.89 -10.08 -4.68
N ASP A 479 4.37 -11.21 -5.10
CA ASP A 479 3.27 -11.26 -6.04
C ASP A 479 2.32 -12.41 -5.68
N ALA A 480 1.15 -12.39 -6.27
CA ALA A 480 0.25 -13.51 -6.15
C ALA A 480 0.78 -14.71 -6.91
N ILE A 481 0.49 -15.91 -6.38
CA ILE A 481 0.91 -17.12 -7.03
C ILE A 481 0.32 -17.25 -8.43
N GLN A 482 -0.81 -16.66 -8.79
CA GLN A 482 -1.39 -16.58 -10.12
C GLN A 482 -0.54 -15.81 -11.14
N SER A 483 0.44 -14.97 -10.79
CA SER A 483 1.36 -14.29 -11.71
C SER A 483 2.44 -15.20 -12.30
N LEU A 484 2.76 -16.41 -11.91
CA LEU A 484 3.84 -17.27 -12.40
C LEU A 484 3.40 -18.29 -13.50
N GLU A 485 2.12 -18.68 -13.62
CA GLU A 485 1.65 -19.72 -14.56
C GLU A 485 1.61 -19.32 -16.02
N ALA A 486 1.21 -18.11 -16.32
CA ALA A 486 1.12 -17.69 -17.72
C ALA A 486 2.49 -17.56 -18.42
N VAL A 487 3.63 -17.58 -17.69
CA VAL A 487 4.97 -17.64 -18.30
C VAL A 487 5.45 -19.06 -18.50
N ARG A 488 5.05 -20.01 -17.64
CA ARG A 488 5.64 -21.35 -17.65
C ARG A 488 4.88 -22.37 -18.49
N GLY A 489 3.64 -22.07 -18.88
CA GLY A 489 2.81 -23.05 -19.60
C GLY A 489 2.34 -24.20 -18.70
N GLU A 490 1.73 -25.22 -19.30
CA GLU A 490 1.02 -26.29 -18.60
C GLU A 490 1.90 -27.33 -17.85
N ASP A 491 3.22 -27.34 -18.05
CA ASP A 491 4.13 -28.31 -17.43
C ASP A 491 4.98 -27.67 -16.35
N HIS A 492 4.54 -27.74 -15.11
CA HIS A 492 5.27 -27.18 -13.97
C HIS A 492 6.26 -28.17 -13.36
N PRO A 493 7.50 -27.73 -13.05
CA PRO A 493 8.51 -28.62 -12.44
C PRO A 493 8.14 -29.16 -11.06
N TRP A 494 7.12 -28.59 -10.42
CA TRP A 494 6.58 -29.04 -9.13
C TRP A 494 5.27 -29.83 -9.26
N ASP A 495 4.68 -29.88 -10.43
CA ASP A 495 3.58 -30.79 -10.73
C ASP A 495 4.14 -32.21 -10.80
N VAL A 496 4.17 -32.86 -9.66
CA VAL A 496 4.67 -34.25 -9.57
C VAL A 496 3.63 -35.27 -10.02
N ASP A 497 2.39 -34.84 -10.26
CA ASP A 497 1.28 -35.68 -10.65
C ASP A 497 0.84 -35.55 -12.11
N ALA A 498 1.63 -34.85 -12.96
CA ALA A 498 1.44 -34.84 -14.41
C ALA A 498 1.51 -36.25 -15.06
N VAL A 499 1.36 -37.31 -14.27
CA VAL A 499 1.22 -38.68 -14.71
C VAL A 499 -0.27 -39.05 -14.73
N ALA A 500 -0.92 -38.64 -15.86
CA ALA A 500 -2.08 -39.32 -16.43
C ALA A 500 -3.19 -39.76 -15.44
N GLY A 501 -3.90 -38.82 -14.85
CA GLY A 501 -5.25 -38.99 -14.31
C GLY A 501 -6.23 -38.06 -15.04
N PRO A 502 -7.56 -38.31 -15.03
CA PRO A 502 -8.50 -37.32 -15.56
C PRO A 502 -8.44 -36.06 -14.69
N ALA A 503 -8.19 -34.93 -15.35
CA ALA A 503 -8.12 -33.61 -14.74
C ALA A 503 -9.31 -33.34 -13.79
N PRO A 504 -9.07 -32.84 -12.55
CA PRO A 504 -10.14 -32.34 -11.72
C PRO A 504 -10.84 -31.20 -12.45
N THR A 505 -12.15 -31.22 -12.47
CA THR A 505 -12.92 -30.15 -13.08
C THR A 505 -13.08 -29.00 -12.10
N ARG A 506 -13.19 -27.77 -12.62
CA ARG A 506 -13.45 -26.53 -11.88
C ARG A 506 -14.59 -26.61 -10.84
N GLU A 507 -15.34 -27.67 -10.84
CA GLU A 507 -16.46 -27.95 -9.94
C GLU A 507 -16.06 -28.65 -8.65
N THR A 508 -14.81 -29.03 -8.48
CA THR A 508 -14.30 -29.66 -7.27
C THR A 508 -13.72 -28.65 -6.27
N GLY A 509 -14.30 -27.50 -6.18
CA GLY A 509 -14.10 -26.41 -5.22
C GLY A 509 -12.84 -26.40 -4.36
N GLY A 510 -12.20 -25.26 -4.28
CA GLY A 510 -11.18 -24.99 -3.26
C GLY A 510 -9.77 -25.42 -3.59
N LEU A 511 -9.45 -25.66 -4.82
CA LEU A 511 -8.08 -25.90 -5.22
C LEU A 511 -7.47 -24.64 -5.82
N TRP A 512 -6.58 -24.10 -5.14
CA TRP A 512 -5.82 -22.96 -5.54
C TRP A 512 -4.40 -23.14 -5.49
N GLY A 513 -3.98 -23.06 -6.53
CA GLY A 513 -2.82 -22.50 -6.63
C GLY A 513 -2.67 -22.00 -8.01
N GLY A 514 -2.94 -20.93 -8.24
CA GLY A 514 -2.58 -20.31 -9.39
C GLY A 514 -1.28 -19.66 -9.26
N LEU A 515 -0.39 -19.85 -10.01
CA LEU A 515 0.76 -19.21 -10.06
C LEU A 515 0.89 -18.38 -11.22
N ILE A 516 1.49 -17.53 -11.20
CA ILE A 516 1.78 -16.61 -11.77
C ILE A 516 2.70 -16.09 -12.55
N VAL A 517 2.48 -15.58 -13.39
CA VAL A 517 3.30 -14.93 -14.22
C VAL A 517 3.94 -13.87 -13.67
N LEU A 518 5.03 -13.95 -13.87
CA LEU A 518 5.86 -12.87 -14.06
C LEU A 518 5.56 -12.30 -15.36
N GLY A 519 4.70 -11.37 -15.38
CA GLY A 519 4.80 -10.34 -16.38
C GLY A 519 6.26 -9.89 -16.42
N ARG A 520 6.69 -9.32 -17.47
CA ARG A 520 8.00 -8.69 -17.62
C ARG A 520 8.42 -7.87 -16.41
N ALA A 521 7.41 -7.42 -15.70
CA ALA A 521 7.59 -6.61 -14.54
C ALA A 521 8.25 -7.30 -13.39
N CYS A 522 7.98 -8.51 -13.24
CA CYS A 522 8.52 -9.25 -12.13
C CYS A 522 9.99 -9.52 -12.25
N ILE A 523 10.56 -9.08 -13.32
CA ILE A 523 11.83 -9.58 -13.65
C ILE A 523 12.81 -8.49 -14.05
N ALA A 524 12.38 -7.29 -14.15
CA ALA A 524 13.31 -6.21 -14.44
C ALA A 524 14.05 -5.76 -13.21
#